data_daf33e37ddd53bb7d210baa43034ecbc
#
_entry.id   daf33e37ddd53bb7d210baa43034ecbc
#
_cell.length_a   1.000
_cell.length_b   1.000
_cell.length_c   1.000
_cell.angle_alpha   90.00
_cell.angle_beta   90.00
_cell.angle_gamma   90.00
#
_symmetry.space_group_name_H-M   'P 1'
#
loop_
_entity.id
_entity.type
_entity.pdbx_description
1 polymer ?
#
loop_
_entity_poly.entity_id
_entity_poly.type
_entity_poly.pdbx_seq_one_letter_code
_entity_poly.pdbx_strand_id
1 'polypeptide(L)'
;MSTLLSHNTSVFQLSDFLTIGLLVGLEGVLSADNAMVLALLVLGLPRDQQQKALRYGIVGAFVFRGAATLAAAYLIELGWVKLAGAGYLLYLAYEHFFRSSAEARRTAPVARPWLGLNAFWGTVVKVELTDIVFAIDSILVAVAMSSKLWVILTGGMLGIVAMRFVIGRLLTIIERYPQIVDGAFAIIAWVGFKLLTEFLHKEHYTDFEIPEWVSLTVIVTIFVSAFLYARRQAQRAGQAAAREQAARDFWEKESR
;
A
#
# COMPACT_ATOMS: atom_id res chain seq x y z
N MET A 1 -15.89 23.56 -50.05
CA MET A 1 -15.95 24.14 -48.68
C MET A 1 -17.04 23.41 -47.88
N SER A 2 -16.86 22.06 -47.71
CA SER A 2 -17.83 21.20 -47.02
C SER A 2 -17.18 19.89 -46.47
N THR A 3 -15.91 19.94 -46.04
CA THR A 3 -15.20 18.73 -45.59
C THR A 3 -14.51 18.91 -44.21
N LEU A 4 -14.97 19.86 -43.40
CA LEU A 4 -14.33 20.15 -42.08
C LEU A 4 -15.28 20.02 -40.88
N LEU A 5 -16.42 19.37 -40.99
CA LEU A 5 -17.38 19.22 -39.88
C LEU A 5 -17.80 17.77 -39.65
N SER A 6 -16.88 16.81 -39.69
CA SER A 6 -17.10 15.51 -39.05
C SER A 6 -16.20 15.34 -37.85
N HIS A 7 -16.24 16.27 -36.88
CA HIS A 7 -15.85 15.96 -35.52
C HIS A 7 -16.92 15.00 -35.00
N ASN A 8 -16.61 13.71 -35.14
CA ASN A 8 -17.37 12.62 -34.50
C ASN A 8 -17.18 12.74 -32.99
N THR A 9 -18.02 13.59 -32.39
CA THR A 9 -18.11 13.74 -30.94
C THR A 9 -18.88 12.57 -30.34
N SER A 10 -18.42 11.34 -30.58
CA SER A 10 -18.85 10.23 -29.72
C SER A 10 -18.21 10.50 -28.36
N VAL A 11 -19.05 10.83 -27.37
CA VAL A 11 -18.66 11.08 -25.98
C VAL A 11 -17.85 9.90 -25.46
N PHE A 12 -18.08 8.71 -26.01
CA PHE A 12 -17.42 7.45 -25.68
C PHE A 12 -16.72 6.87 -26.91
N GLN A 13 -15.43 6.63 -26.80
CA GLN A 13 -14.61 5.98 -27.80
C GLN A 13 -14.06 4.66 -27.24
N LEU A 14 -13.80 3.67 -28.09
CA LEU A 14 -13.18 2.42 -27.67
C LEU A 14 -11.80 2.66 -27.01
N SER A 15 -11.07 3.67 -27.47
CA SER A 15 -9.81 4.11 -26.86
C SER A 15 -9.97 4.55 -25.40
N ASP A 16 -11.12 5.11 -25.02
CA ASP A 16 -11.35 5.52 -23.63
C ASP A 16 -11.41 4.31 -22.69
N PHE A 17 -12.05 3.23 -23.11
CA PHE A 17 -12.10 1.98 -22.33
C PHE A 17 -10.74 1.31 -22.24
N LEU A 18 -9.93 1.36 -23.32
CA LEU A 18 -8.55 0.89 -23.27
C LEU A 18 -7.72 1.73 -22.29
N THR A 19 -7.87 3.05 -22.32
CA THR A 19 -7.18 3.96 -21.39
C THR A 19 -7.59 3.70 -19.94
N ILE A 20 -8.89 3.49 -19.67
CA ILE A 20 -9.37 3.10 -18.34
C ILE A 20 -8.72 1.79 -17.89
N GLY A 21 -8.71 0.77 -18.75
CA GLY A 21 -8.06 -0.51 -18.46
C GLY A 21 -6.57 -0.37 -18.16
N LEU A 22 -5.86 0.46 -18.94
CA LEU A 22 -4.45 0.76 -18.69
C LEU A 22 -4.25 1.53 -17.38
N LEU A 23 -5.10 2.51 -17.06
CA LEU A 23 -5.04 3.24 -15.80
C LEU A 23 -5.25 2.32 -14.61
N VAL A 24 -6.21 1.39 -14.66
CA VAL A 24 -6.43 0.39 -13.60
C VAL A 24 -5.23 -0.54 -13.47
N GLY A 25 -4.66 -0.98 -14.59
CA GLY A 25 -3.46 -1.82 -14.59
C GLY A 25 -2.24 -1.10 -14.02
N LEU A 26 -2.01 0.14 -14.46
CA LEU A 26 -0.93 0.98 -13.93
C LEU A 26 -1.12 1.29 -12.44
N GLU A 27 -2.34 1.64 -12.01
CA GLU A 27 -2.64 1.80 -10.59
C GLU A 27 -2.28 0.55 -9.80
N GLY A 28 -2.62 -0.64 -10.30
CA GLY A 28 -2.26 -1.91 -9.66
C GLY A 28 -0.75 -2.12 -9.54
N VAL A 29 0.03 -1.69 -10.52
CA VAL A 29 1.50 -1.80 -10.51
C VAL A 29 2.13 -0.72 -9.63
N LEU A 30 1.71 0.56 -9.80
CA LEU A 30 2.23 1.70 -9.04
C LEU A 30 1.81 1.68 -7.56
N SER A 31 0.70 1.02 -7.23
CA SER A 31 0.15 0.97 -5.87
C SER A 31 0.43 -0.36 -5.13
N ALA A 32 1.29 -1.22 -5.66
CA ALA A 32 1.61 -2.49 -5.01
C ALA A 32 2.32 -2.28 -3.66
N ASP A 33 3.22 -1.31 -3.59
CA ASP A 33 3.89 -0.85 -2.36
C ASP A 33 2.90 -0.16 -1.41
N ASN A 34 2.03 0.69 -1.94
CA ASN A 34 1.00 1.38 -1.18
C ASN A 34 0.06 0.39 -0.48
N ALA A 35 -0.35 -0.68 -1.18
CA ALA A 35 -1.19 -1.71 -0.63
C ALA A 35 -0.58 -2.38 0.61
N MET A 36 0.75 -2.60 0.63
CA MET A 36 1.46 -3.17 1.76
C MET A 36 1.47 -2.22 2.96
N VAL A 37 1.76 -0.94 2.73
CA VAL A 37 1.74 0.10 3.78
C VAL A 37 0.35 0.22 4.39
N LEU A 38 -0.69 0.31 3.56
CA LEU A 38 -2.07 0.43 4.03
C LEU A 38 -2.53 -0.84 4.79
N ALA A 39 -2.13 -2.04 4.33
CA ALA A 39 -2.40 -3.28 5.02
C ALA A 39 -1.81 -3.28 6.44
N LEU A 40 -0.56 -2.83 6.60
CA LEU A 40 0.08 -2.74 7.92
C LEU A 40 -0.55 -1.72 8.85
N LEU A 41 -0.96 -0.55 8.34
CA LEU A 41 -1.66 0.46 9.13
C LEU A 41 -2.97 -0.08 9.70
N VAL A 42 -3.72 -0.82 8.87
CA VAL A 42 -5.03 -1.38 9.26
C VAL A 42 -4.87 -2.63 10.14
N LEU A 43 -3.79 -3.37 10.00
CA LEU A 43 -3.52 -4.60 10.76
C LEU A 43 -3.53 -4.38 12.27
N GLY A 44 -3.20 -3.17 12.75
CA GLY A 44 -3.24 -2.79 14.15
C GLY A 44 -4.65 -2.75 14.76
N LEU A 45 -5.70 -2.73 13.95
CA LEU A 45 -7.10 -2.75 14.38
C LEU A 45 -7.61 -4.19 14.60
N PRO A 46 -8.64 -4.38 15.46
CA PRO A 46 -9.39 -5.63 15.52
C PRO A 46 -9.95 -6.02 14.14
N ARG A 47 -10.06 -7.32 13.87
CA ARG A 47 -10.47 -7.85 12.56
C ARG A 47 -11.77 -7.28 12.02
N ASP A 48 -12.78 -7.11 12.90
CA ASP A 48 -14.06 -6.53 12.55
C ASP A 48 -13.99 -5.05 12.15
N GLN A 49 -12.97 -4.33 12.65
CA GLN A 49 -12.72 -2.94 12.36
C GLN A 49 -11.82 -2.73 11.13
N GLN A 50 -10.95 -3.69 10.81
CA GLN A 50 -10.04 -3.59 9.64
C GLN A 50 -10.83 -3.36 8.35
N GLN A 51 -11.85 -4.18 8.09
CA GLN A 51 -12.66 -4.05 6.89
C GLN A 51 -13.49 -2.76 6.88
N LYS A 52 -13.96 -2.32 8.04
CA LYS A 52 -14.67 -1.04 8.17
C LYS A 52 -13.74 0.13 7.87
N ALA A 53 -12.53 0.13 8.42
CA ALA A 53 -11.52 1.15 8.15
C ALA A 53 -11.18 1.24 6.65
N LEU A 54 -11.00 0.09 5.98
CA LEU A 54 -10.78 0.05 4.54
C LEU A 54 -11.97 0.59 3.73
N ARG A 55 -13.22 0.33 4.16
CA ARG A 55 -14.41 0.87 3.48
C ARG A 55 -14.51 2.38 3.63
N TYR A 56 -14.28 2.91 4.82
CA TYR A 56 -14.23 4.37 5.02
C TYR A 56 -13.11 4.99 4.19
N GLY A 57 -11.94 4.33 4.15
CA GLY A 57 -10.83 4.73 3.31
C GLY A 57 -11.16 4.77 1.81
N ILE A 58 -12.03 3.89 1.28
CA ILE A 58 -12.48 3.99 -0.12
C ILE A 58 -13.23 5.30 -0.37
N VAL A 59 -14.13 5.69 0.54
CA VAL A 59 -14.93 6.90 0.38
C VAL A 59 -14.05 8.13 0.44
N GLY A 60 -13.12 8.20 1.39
CA GLY A 60 -12.15 9.29 1.50
C GLY A 60 -11.26 9.37 0.27
N ALA A 61 -10.69 8.24 -0.16
CA ALA A 61 -9.86 8.16 -1.36
C ALA A 61 -10.60 8.62 -2.63
N PHE A 62 -11.89 8.29 -2.80
CA PHE A 62 -12.69 8.75 -3.93
C PHE A 62 -12.87 10.25 -3.91
N VAL A 63 -13.24 10.82 -2.76
CA VAL A 63 -13.43 12.26 -2.61
C VAL A 63 -12.11 12.99 -2.85
N PHE A 64 -11.04 12.52 -2.23
CA PHE A 64 -9.72 13.13 -2.36
C PHE A 64 -9.19 13.02 -3.79
N ARG A 65 -9.23 11.83 -4.41
CA ARG A 65 -8.75 11.63 -5.79
C ARG A 65 -9.56 12.46 -6.79
N GLY A 66 -10.87 12.59 -6.60
CA GLY A 66 -11.71 13.48 -7.40
C GLY A 66 -11.26 14.95 -7.28
N ALA A 67 -11.11 15.45 -6.05
CA ALA A 67 -10.64 16.81 -5.78
C ALA A 67 -9.21 17.02 -6.31
N ALA A 68 -8.31 16.07 -6.07
CA ALA A 68 -6.92 16.13 -6.52
C ALA A 68 -6.78 16.08 -8.05
N THR A 69 -7.64 15.31 -8.75
CA THR A 69 -7.66 15.31 -10.22
C THR A 69 -8.07 16.67 -10.77
N LEU A 70 -9.06 17.34 -10.13
CA LEU A 70 -9.46 18.70 -10.50
C LEU A 70 -8.37 19.73 -10.20
N ALA A 71 -7.59 19.51 -9.16
CA ALA A 71 -6.50 20.37 -8.73
C ALA A 71 -5.11 19.91 -9.22
N ALA A 72 -5.04 18.99 -10.19
CA ALA A 72 -3.78 18.35 -10.62
C ALA A 72 -2.67 19.34 -10.98
N ALA A 73 -3.02 20.48 -11.60
CA ALA A 73 -2.07 21.53 -11.95
C ALA A 73 -1.34 22.11 -10.69
N TYR A 74 -2.03 22.17 -9.54
CA TYR A 74 -1.44 22.64 -8.28
C TYR A 74 -0.68 21.54 -7.56
N LEU A 75 -1.07 20.28 -7.73
CA LEU A 75 -0.41 19.14 -7.06
C LEU A 75 1.03 18.93 -7.57
N ILE A 76 1.31 19.29 -8.81
CA ILE A 76 2.66 19.22 -9.38
C ILE A 76 3.66 20.01 -8.55
N GLU A 77 3.22 21.10 -7.90
CA GLU A 77 4.08 21.99 -7.11
C GLU A 77 4.27 21.52 -5.64
N LEU A 78 3.47 20.57 -5.17
CA LEU A 78 3.48 20.12 -3.77
C LEU A 78 4.58 19.09 -3.44
N GLY A 79 5.82 19.36 -3.81
CA GLY A 79 6.96 18.47 -3.48
C GLY A 79 7.08 18.17 -1.98
N TRP A 80 6.79 19.13 -1.11
CA TRP A 80 6.87 18.96 0.35
C TRP A 80 5.96 17.84 0.91
N VAL A 81 4.86 17.48 0.22
CA VAL A 81 3.98 16.37 0.63
C VAL A 81 4.72 15.04 0.53
N LYS A 82 5.54 14.84 -0.52
CA LYS A 82 6.41 13.66 -0.64
C LYS A 82 7.44 13.60 0.49
N LEU A 83 8.03 14.74 0.85
CA LEU A 83 8.99 14.81 1.96
C LEU A 83 8.32 14.44 3.30
N ALA A 84 7.14 14.98 3.57
CA ALA A 84 6.39 14.66 4.78
C ALA A 84 6.01 13.16 4.83
N GLY A 85 5.56 12.59 3.71
CA GLY A 85 5.26 11.17 3.56
C GLY A 85 6.48 10.29 3.77
N ALA A 86 7.60 10.63 3.12
CA ALA A 86 8.88 9.92 3.29
C ALA A 86 9.31 9.91 4.76
N GLY A 87 9.29 11.07 5.43
CA GLY A 87 9.62 11.19 6.85
C GLY A 87 8.72 10.36 7.74
N TYR A 88 7.41 10.34 7.47
CA TYR A 88 6.45 9.53 8.21
C TYR A 88 6.71 8.01 8.04
N LEU A 89 6.94 7.53 6.81
CA LEU A 89 7.20 6.12 6.56
C LEU A 89 8.53 5.66 7.15
N LEU A 90 9.59 6.47 7.02
CA LEU A 90 10.88 6.20 7.64
C LEU A 90 10.79 6.19 9.16
N TYR A 91 9.99 7.08 9.75
CA TYR A 91 9.72 7.07 11.19
C TYR A 91 9.02 5.79 11.65
N LEU A 92 8.00 5.31 10.92
CA LEU A 92 7.31 4.05 11.20
C LEU A 92 8.27 2.86 11.16
N ALA A 93 9.11 2.79 10.14
CA ALA A 93 10.12 1.74 10.01
C ALA A 93 11.16 1.82 11.16
N TYR A 94 11.62 3.01 11.49
CA TYR A 94 12.54 3.23 12.60
C TYR A 94 11.92 2.78 13.94
N GLU A 95 10.67 3.18 14.22
CA GLU A 95 9.97 2.77 15.44
C GLU A 95 9.86 1.24 15.54
N HIS A 96 9.54 0.57 14.43
CA HIS A 96 9.44 -0.88 14.39
C HIS A 96 10.79 -1.57 14.65
N PHE A 97 11.87 -1.16 13.98
CA PHE A 97 13.15 -1.86 14.05
C PHE A 97 13.97 -1.53 15.28
N PHE A 98 13.88 -0.30 15.79
CA PHE A 98 14.78 0.17 16.84
C PHE A 98 14.12 0.40 18.21
N ARG A 99 12.80 0.64 18.26
CA ARG A 99 12.09 0.92 19.52
C ARG A 99 11.23 -0.25 20.00
N SER A 100 10.87 -1.17 19.12
CA SER A 100 10.07 -2.34 19.50
C SER A 100 10.96 -3.47 20.02
N SER A 101 10.55 -4.11 21.11
CA SER A 101 11.21 -5.33 21.60
C SER A 101 11.08 -6.46 20.57
N ALA A 102 12.00 -7.44 20.60
CA ALA A 102 11.98 -8.57 19.65
C ALA A 102 10.66 -9.36 19.69
N GLU A 103 9.99 -9.36 20.82
CA GLU A 103 8.67 -9.99 20.99
C GLU A 103 7.54 -9.15 20.41
N ALA A 104 7.59 -7.82 20.60
CA ALA A 104 6.63 -6.88 20.01
C ALA A 104 6.74 -6.76 18.49
N ARG A 105 7.92 -7.02 17.90
CA ARG A 105 8.09 -7.05 16.43
C ARG A 105 7.35 -8.19 15.75
N ARG A 106 7.16 -9.31 16.46
CA ARG A 106 6.44 -10.49 15.93
C ARG A 106 4.93 -10.40 16.07
N THR A 107 4.44 -9.40 16.79
CA THR A 107 3.02 -9.10 16.93
C THR A 107 2.64 -7.92 16.04
N ALA A 108 1.45 -7.96 15.44
CA ALA A 108 0.93 -6.84 14.67
C ALA A 108 0.97 -5.56 15.53
N PRO A 109 1.36 -4.40 14.96
CA PRO A 109 1.33 -3.13 15.67
C PRO A 109 -0.08 -2.85 16.17
N VAL A 110 -0.23 -2.51 17.45
CA VAL A 110 -1.54 -2.19 18.04
C VAL A 110 -1.90 -0.76 17.67
N ALA A 111 -3.09 -0.56 17.10
CA ALA A 111 -3.58 0.77 16.79
C ALA A 111 -3.75 1.60 18.08
N ARG A 112 -3.17 2.80 18.10
CA ARG A 112 -3.22 3.74 19.23
C ARG A 112 -4.06 4.97 18.88
N PRO A 113 -4.73 5.58 19.88
CA PRO A 113 -5.36 6.88 19.71
C PRO A 113 -4.37 7.90 19.12
N TRP A 114 -4.83 8.75 18.20
CA TRP A 114 -4.00 9.72 17.51
C TRP A 114 -4.77 11.01 17.23
N LEU A 115 -4.13 12.17 17.44
CA LEU A 115 -4.73 13.50 17.26
C LEU A 115 -6.06 13.69 18.03
N GLY A 116 -6.21 13.11 19.23
CA GLY A 116 -7.48 13.17 19.98
C GLY A 116 -8.58 12.23 19.46
N LEU A 117 -8.33 11.49 18.38
CA LEU A 117 -9.21 10.48 17.82
C LEU A 117 -8.97 9.13 18.48
N ASN A 118 -10.00 8.29 18.59
CA ASN A 118 -9.83 6.91 19.04
C ASN A 118 -8.98 6.10 18.03
N ALA A 119 -8.53 4.90 18.40
CA ALA A 119 -7.66 4.07 17.60
C ALA A 119 -8.21 3.78 16.18
N PHE A 120 -9.53 3.61 16.05
CA PHE A 120 -10.18 3.37 14.77
C PHE A 120 -10.08 4.57 13.84
N TRP A 121 -10.59 5.72 14.28
CA TRP A 121 -10.58 6.95 13.45
C TRP A 121 -9.16 7.48 13.23
N GLY A 122 -8.28 7.32 14.24
CA GLY A 122 -6.85 7.64 14.07
C GLY A 122 -6.21 6.79 12.97
N THR A 123 -6.57 5.50 12.86
CA THR A 123 -6.09 4.63 11.79
C THR A 123 -6.69 5.02 10.44
N VAL A 124 -8.00 5.30 10.36
CA VAL A 124 -8.65 5.75 9.12
C VAL A 124 -7.96 7.00 8.59
N VAL A 125 -7.71 8.01 9.43
CA VAL A 125 -7.02 9.24 9.02
C VAL A 125 -5.59 8.95 8.55
N LYS A 126 -4.85 8.07 9.23
CA LYS A 126 -3.50 7.66 8.79
C LYS A 126 -3.52 6.98 7.42
N VAL A 127 -4.49 6.09 7.20
CA VAL A 127 -4.70 5.43 5.90
C VAL A 127 -4.95 6.46 4.81
N GLU A 128 -5.86 7.42 5.05
CA GLU A 128 -6.17 8.48 4.08
C GLU A 128 -4.97 9.38 3.78
N LEU A 129 -4.28 9.86 4.82
CA LEU A 129 -3.09 10.70 4.63
C LEU A 129 -2.00 9.97 3.84
N THR A 130 -1.80 8.69 4.11
CA THR A 130 -0.84 7.86 3.38
C THR A 130 -1.27 7.67 1.92
N ASP A 131 -2.56 7.39 1.68
CA ASP A 131 -3.11 7.22 0.33
C ASP A 131 -2.97 8.52 -0.49
N ILE A 132 -3.17 9.68 0.14
CA ILE A 132 -2.96 11.01 -0.48
C ILE A 132 -1.52 11.17 -0.99
N VAL A 133 -0.54 10.83 -0.17
CA VAL A 133 0.88 10.96 -0.56
C VAL A 133 1.18 10.12 -1.79
N PHE A 134 0.67 8.90 -1.85
CA PHE A 134 0.88 7.98 -2.96
C PHE A 134 0.04 8.30 -4.20
N ALA A 135 -1.14 8.93 -4.02
CA ALA A 135 -2.04 9.23 -5.12
C ALA A 135 -1.50 10.31 -6.07
N ILE A 136 -0.56 11.15 -5.63
CA ILE A 136 -0.04 12.26 -6.45
C ILE A 136 0.53 11.73 -7.76
N ASP A 137 1.39 10.73 -7.71
CA ASP A 137 2.06 10.20 -8.90
C ASP A 137 1.09 9.53 -9.86
N SER A 138 0.16 8.72 -9.34
CA SER A 138 -0.85 8.06 -10.17
C SER A 138 -1.84 9.05 -10.81
N ILE A 139 -2.17 10.16 -10.13
CA ILE A 139 -2.99 11.24 -10.70
C ILE A 139 -2.24 11.94 -11.84
N LEU A 140 -0.95 12.23 -11.68
CA LEU A 140 -0.14 12.87 -12.72
C LEU A 140 -0.05 11.99 -13.96
N VAL A 141 0.20 10.68 -13.78
CA VAL A 141 0.19 9.71 -14.89
C VAL A 141 -1.19 9.67 -15.57
N ALA A 142 -2.27 9.65 -14.81
CA ALA A 142 -3.62 9.59 -15.34
C ALA A 142 -3.97 10.84 -16.19
N VAL A 143 -3.59 12.04 -15.72
CA VAL A 143 -3.77 13.30 -16.44
C VAL A 143 -2.90 13.35 -17.70
N ALA A 144 -1.69 12.78 -17.68
CA ALA A 144 -0.84 12.68 -18.86
C ALA A 144 -1.41 11.70 -19.91
N MET A 145 -2.12 10.66 -19.49
CA MET A 145 -2.69 9.64 -20.39
C MET A 145 -4.02 10.05 -21.04
N SER A 146 -4.78 10.94 -20.45
CA SER A 146 -6.08 11.37 -20.96
C SER A 146 -6.39 12.81 -20.57
N SER A 147 -6.98 13.56 -21.50
CA SER A 147 -7.56 14.88 -21.23
C SER A 147 -9.04 14.79 -20.81
N LYS A 148 -9.64 13.60 -20.88
CA LYS A 148 -11.05 13.39 -20.53
C LYS A 148 -11.20 13.11 -19.06
N LEU A 149 -11.73 14.06 -18.30
CA LEU A 149 -11.90 13.96 -16.84
C LEU A 149 -12.62 12.68 -16.39
N TRP A 150 -13.68 12.28 -17.11
CA TRP A 150 -14.44 11.07 -16.78
C TRP A 150 -13.61 9.79 -16.92
N VAL A 151 -12.69 9.72 -17.92
CA VAL A 151 -11.77 8.59 -18.11
C VAL A 151 -10.81 8.47 -16.92
N ILE A 152 -10.22 9.60 -16.53
CA ILE A 152 -9.29 9.69 -15.38
C ILE A 152 -9.98 9.29 -14.10
N LEU A 153 -11.16 9.86 -13.81
CA LEU A 153 -11.92 9.56 -12.59
C LEU A 153 -12.36 8.10 -12.56
N THR A 154 -12.90 7.57 -13.66
CA THR A 154 -13.33 6.17 -13.71
C THR A 154 -12.16 5.21 -13.54
N GLY A 155 -11.04 5.42 -14.24
CA GLY A 155 -9.83 4.62 -14.13
C GLY A 155 -9.27 4.66 -12.70
N GLY A 156 -9.15 5.85 -12.12
CA GLY A 156 -8.68 6.02 -10.76
C GLY A 156 -9.58 5.37 -9.71
N MET A 157 -10.90 5.53 -9.82
CA MET A 157 -11.86 4.90 -8.91
C MET A 157 -11.81 3.37 -8.98
N LEU A 158 -11.78 2.81 -10.19
CA LEU A 158 -11.64 1.37 -10.38
C LEU A 158 -10.29 0.86 -9.86
N GLY A 159 -9.22 1.64 -10.03
CA GLY A 159 -7.90 1.35 -9.48
C GLY A 159 -7.92 1.28 -7.95
N ILE A 160 -8.55 2.24 -7.27
CA ILE A 160 -8.74 2.21 -5.80
C ILE A 160 -9.47 0.93 -5.38
N VAL A 161 -10.56 0.58 -6.06
CA VAL A 161 -11.31 -0.64 -5.74
C VAL A 161 -10.43 -1.88 -5.92
N ALA A 162 -9.70 -1.99 -7.03
CA ALA A 162 -8.78 -3.09 -7.29
C ALA A 162 -7.70 -3.19 -6.19
N MET A 163 -7.09 -2.07 -5.80
CA MET A 163 -6.10 -2.02 -4.72
C MET A 163 -6.66 -2.54 -3.39
N ARG A 164 -7.93 -2.23 -3.05
CA ARG A 164 -8.55 -2.72 -1.80
C ARG A 164 -8.70 -4.24 -1.77
N PHE A 165 -8.92 -4.88 -2.91
CA PHE A 165 -8.90 -6.35 -2.99
C PHE A 165 -7.49 -6.89 -2.70
N VAL A 166 -6.45 -6.25 -3.22
CA VAL A 166 -5.05 -6.62 -2.94
C VAL A 166 -4.75 -6.49 -1.45
N ILE A 167 -5.12 -5.36 -0.81
CA ILE A 167 -4.94 -5.15 0.63
C ILE A 167 -5.62 -6.25 1.44
N GLY A 168 -6.86 -6.60 1.11
CA GLY A 168 -7.59 -7.67 1.80
C GLY A 168 -6.89 -9.03 1.72
N ARG A 169 -6.27 -9.36 0.59
CA ARG A 169 -5.48 -10.58 0.42
C ARG A 169 -4.16 -10.51 1.21
N LEU A 170 -3.49 -9.37 1.20
CA LEU A 170 -2.28 -9.14 1.99
C LEU A 170 -2.53 -9.29 3.48
N LEU A 171 -3.61 -8.72 4.01
CA LEU A 171 -4.01 -8.90 5.41
C LEU A 171 -4.17 -10.37 5.77
N THR A 172 -4.85 -11.16 4.95
CA THR A 172 -5.02 -12.60 5.19
C THR A 172 -3.67 -13.34 5.23
N ILE A 173 -2.72 -12.96 4.37
CA ILE A 173 -1.38 -13.55 4.33
C ILE A 173 -0.59 -13.18 5.59
N ILE A 174 -0.62 -11.90 5.98
CA ILE A 174 0.12 -11.40 7.15
C ILE A 174 -0.44 -12.01 8.43
N GLU A 175 -1.76 -12.12 8.57
CA GLU A 175 -2.39 -12.77 9.71
C GLU A 175 -2.02 -14.26 9.83
N ARG A 176 -1.85 -14.94 8.69
CA ARG A 176 -1.45 -16.34 8.66
C ARG A 176 0.04 -16.55 8.96
N TYR A 177 0.86 -15.58 8.62
CA TYR A 177 2.32 -15.62 8.75
C TYR A 177 2.85 -14.34 9.41
N PRO A 178 2.70 -14.17 10.74
CA PRO A 178 3.08 -12.92 11.42
C PRO A 178 4.54 -12.50 11.22
N GLN A 179 5.43 -13.45 10.90
CA GLN A 179 6.84 -13.17 10.62
C GLN A 179 7.07 -12.32 9.34
N ILE A 180 6.03 -12.18 8.50
CA ILE A 180 6.09 -11.30 7.33
C ILE A 180 6.10 -9.81 7.74
N VAL A 181 5.65 -9.48 8.95
CA VAL A 181 5.56 -8.10 9.44
C VAL A 181 6.91 -7.38 9.34
N ASP A 182 8.02 -8.03 9.72
CA ASP A 182 9.36 -7.44 9.60
C ASP A 182 9.71 -7.12 8.14
N GLY A 183 9.39 -8.03 7.21
CA GLY A 183 9.56 -7.81 5.77
C GLY A 183 8.69 -6.66 5.25
N ALA A 184 7.47 -6.56 5.74
CA ALA A 184 6.58 -5.48 5.38
C ALA A 184 7.07 -4.11 5.88
N PHE A 185 7.66 -4.03 7.08
CA PHE A 185 8.31 -2.80 7.55
C PHE A 185 9.61 -2.48 6.78
N ALA A 186 10.33 -3.49 6.28
CA ALA A 186 11.45 -3.26 5.36
C ALA A 186 10.97 -2.66 4.03
N ILE A 187 9.81 -3.07 3.52
CA ILE A 187 9.17 -2.44 2.35
C ILE A 187 8.79 -1.00 2.66
N ILE A 188 8.20 -0.71 3.84
CA ILE A 188 7.89 0.67 4.26
C ILE A 188 9.15 1.54 4.29
N ALA A 189 10.26 1.02 4.83
CA ALA A 189 11.53 1.74 4.84
C ALA A 189 12.03 2.03 3.40
N TRP A 190 11.92 1.05 2.50
CA TRP A 190 12.29 1.21 1.10
C TRP A 190 11.43 2.26 0.40
N VAL A 191 10.11 2.21 0.58
CA VAL A 191 9.17 3.19 -0.02
C VAL A 191 9.43 4.59 0.54
N GLY A 192 9.66 4.73 1.84
CA GLY A 192 10.04 6.01 2.44
C GLY A 192 11.35 6.55 1.88
N PHE A 193 12.33 5.69 1.64
CA PHE A 193 13.58 6.06 0.98
C PHE A 193 13.37 6.48 -0.48
N LYS A 194 12.55 5.74 -1.24
CA LYS A 194 12.18 6.10 -2.61
C LYS A 194 11.52 7.49 -2.68
N LEU A 195 10.52 7.75 -1.85
CA LEU A 195 9.85 9.06 -1.80
C LEU A 195 10.83 10.19 -1.46
N LEU A 196 11.79 9.93 -0.58
CA LEU A 196 12.84 10.90 -0.25
C LEU A 196 13.73 11.20 -1.47
N THR A 197 14.16 10.17 -2.20
CA THR A 197 14.98 10.35 -3.41
C THR A 197 14.22 11.10 -4.50
N GLU A 198 12.93 10.80 -4.70
CA GLU A 198 12.07 11.52 -5.65
C GLU A 198 11.92 13.00 -5.29
N PHE A 199 11.76 13.31 -4.00
CA PHE A 199 11.73 14.70 -3.54
C PHE A 199 13.06 15.40 -3.82
N LEU A 200 14.19 14.79 -3.46
CA LEU A 200 15.52 15.36 -3.67
C LEU A 200 15.83 15.57 -5.16
N HIS A 201 15.41 14.66 -6.02
CA HIS A 201 15.54 14.77 -7.47
C HIS A 201 14.68 15.94 -8.01
N LYS A 202 13.43 16.04 -7.58
CA LYS A 202 12.53 17.13 -7.98
C LYS A 202 13.06 18.52 -7.59
N GLU A 203 13.65 18.64 -6.42
CA GLU A 203 14.24 19.89 -5.93
C GLU A 203 15.68 20.14 -6.46
N HIS A 204 16.12 19.33 -7.42
CA HIS A 204 17.46 19.43 -8.03
C HIS A 204 18.66 19.28 -7.08
N TYR A 205 18.46 18.63 -5.91
CA TYR A 205 19.56 18.29 -5.01
C TYR A 205 20.35 17.08 -5.50
N THR A 206 19.76 16.21 -6.31
CA THR A 206 20.40 15.01 -6.86
C THR A 206 19.87 14.72 -8.26
N ASP A 207 20.70 14.15 -9.14
CA ASP A 207 20.31 13.65 -10.46
C ASP A 207 19.85 12.18 -10.39
N PHE A 208 19.84 11.59 -9.18
CA PHE A 208 19.52 10.19 -8.99
C PHE A 208 18.02 10.00 -8.78
N GLU A 209 17.40 9.22 -9.66
CA GLU A 209 16.02 8.77 -9.58
C GLU A 209 15.97 7.24 -9.58
N ILE A 210 15.11 6.66 -8.75
CA ILE A 210 14.89 5.21 -8.70
C ILE A 210 13.77 4.85 -9.70
N PRO A 211 14.08 4.13 -10.79
CA PRO A 211 13.05 3.72 -11.73
C PRO A 211 11.99 2.82 -11.06
N GLU A 212 10.73 2.94 -11.48
CA GLU A 212 9.60 2.19 -10.92
C GLU A 212 9.84 0.67 -10.95
N TRP A 213 10.40 0.14 -12.04
CA TRP A 213 10.67 -1.30 -12.16
C TRP A 213 11.73 -1.79 -11.15
N VAL A 214 12.70 -0.95 -10.78
CA VAL A 214 13.69 -1.26 -9.73
C VAL A 214 13.00 -1.32 -8.39
N SER A 215 12.17 -0.32 -8.06
CA SER A 215 11.41 -0.29 -6.82
C SER A 215 10.51 -1.52 -6.69
N LEU A 216 9.73 -1.83 -7.73
CA LEU A 216 8.87 -3.01 -7.75
C LEU A 216 9.68 -4.31 -7.56
N THR A 217 10.84 -4.43 -8.21
CA THR A 217 11.69 -5.61 -8.06
C THR A 217 12.19 -5.78 -6.62
N VAL A 218 12.62 -4.70 -5.98
CA VAL A 218 13.06 -4.70 -4.58
C VAL A 218 11.92 -5.11 -3.65
N ILE A 219 10.73 -4.53 -3.82
CA ILE A 219 9.54 -4.83 -3.01
C ILE A 219 9.15 -6.30 -3.15
N VAL A 220 9.06 -6.82 -4.38
CA VAL A 220 8.74 -8.22 -4.64
C VAL A 220 9.80 -9.14 -4.01
N THR A 221 11.08 -8.78 -4.12
CA THR A 221 12.18 -9.56 -3.56
C THR A 221 12.12 -9.61 -2.03
N ILE A 222 11.87 -8.47 -1.37
CA ILE A 222 11.69 -8.41 0.08
C ILE A 222 10.47 -9.24 0.50
N PHE A 223 9.33 -9.06 -0.19
CA PHE A 223 8.11 -9.78 0.14
C PHE A 223 8.26 -11.29 -0.01
N VAL A 224 8.79 -11.75 -1.15
CA VAL A 224 9.00 -13.19 -1.41
C VAL A 224 9.97 -13.79 -0.40
N SER A 225 11.09 -13.12 -0.10
CA SER A 225 12.07 -13.62 0.88
C SER A 225 11.47 -13.68 2.29
N ALA A 226 10.73 -12.67 2.72
CA ALA A 226 10.02 -12.65 4.00
C ALA A 226 8.97 -13.77 4.07
N PHE A 227 8.19 -13.94 2.99
CA PHE A 227 7.18 -14.99 2.90
C PHE A 227 7.79 -16.40 2.97
N LEU A 228 8.86 -16.66 2.21
CA LEU A 228 9.55 -17.95 2.22
C LEU A 228 10.17 -18.23 3.60
N TYR A 229 10.76 -17.22 4.23
CA TYR A 229 11.28 -17.33 5.59
C TYR A 229 10.18 -17.67 6.60
N ALA A 230 9.07 -16.92 6.57
CA ALA A 230 7.92 -17.11 7.45
C ALA A 230 7.30 -18.51 7.27
N ARG A 231 7.13 -18.95 6.02
CA ARG A 231 6.62 -20.29 5.70
C ARG A 231 7.53 -21.40 6.25
N ARG A 232 8.85 -21.26 6.08
CA ARG A 232 9.82 -22.23 6.63
C ARG A 232 9.77 -22.29 8.16
N GLN A 233 9.64 -21.14 8.82
CA GLN A 233 9.56 -21.06 10.27
C GLN A 233 8.26 -21.69 10.79
N ALA A 234 7.13 -21.44 10.14
CA ALA A 234 5.85 -22.06 10.47
C ALA A 234 5.89 -23.60 10.34
N GLN A 235 6.53 -24.11 9.28
CA GLN A 235 6.72 -25.56 9.10
C GLN A 235 7.59 -26.17 10.18
N ARG A 236 8.69 -25.49 10.57
CA ARG A 236 9.59 -25.98 11.66
C ARG A 236 8.87 -26.00 13.00
N ALA A 237 8.09 -24.97 13.31
CA ALA A 237 7.28 -24.91 14.53
C ALA A 237 6.23 -26.04 14.59
N GLY A 238 5.53 -26.29 13.48
CA GLY A 238 4.59 -27.41 13.39
C GLY A 238 5.25 -28.78 13.56
N GLN A 239 6.43 -29.00 12.98
CA GLN A 239 7.17 -30.25 13.16
C GLN A 239 7.68 -30.41 14.61
N ALA A 240 8.11 -29.34 15.26
CA ALA A 240 8.53 -29.37 16.66
C ALA A 240 7.36 -29.73 17.59
N ALA A 241 6.21 -29.08 17.40
CA ALA A 241 4.99 -29.39 18.15
C ALA A 241 4.53 -30.85 17.96
N ALA A 242 4.55 -31.35 16.73
CA ALA A 242 4.19 -32.74 16.44
C ALA A 242 5.15 -33.75 17.12
N ARG A 243 6.46 -33.46 17.14
CA ARG A 243 7.46 -34.29 17.86
C ARG A 243 7.24 -34.27 19.36
N GLU A 244 6.95 -33.13 19.93
CA GLU A 244 6.69 -33.01 21.38
C GLU A 244 5.42 -33.76 21.77
N GLN A 245 4.37 -33.68 20.95
CA GLN A 245 3.14 -34.44 21.19
C GLN A 245 3.37 -35.95 21.09
N ALA A 246 4.08 -36.40 20.06
CA ALA A 246 4.44 -37.84 19.94
C ALA A 246 5.26 -38.33 21.11
N ALA A 247 6.20 -37.53 21.65
CA ALA A 247 6.96 -37.87 22.83
C ALA A 247 6.08 -37.98 24.10
N ARG A 248 5.14 -37.04 24.30
CA ARG A 248 4.17 -37.10 25.39
C ARG A 248 3.30 -38.35 25.33
N ASP A 249 2.76 -38.67 24.14
CA ASP A 249 1.92 -39.84 23.92
C ASP A 249 2.69 -41.15 24.17
N PHE A 250 3.99 -41.19 23.87
CA PHE A 250 4.86 -42.33 24.14
C PHE A 250 5.01 -42.55 25.67
N TRP A 251 5.37 -41.52 26.43
CA TRP A 251 5.53 -41.60 27.87
C TRP A 251 4.23 -41.94 28.63
N GLU A 252 3.09 -41.43 28.13
CA GLU A 252 1.80 -41.72 28.71
C GLU A 252 1.38 -43.20 28.52
N LYS A 253 1.78 -43.82 27.40
CA LYS A 253 1.56 -45.26 27.15
C LYS A 253 2.45 -46.14 27.98
N GLU A 254 3.68 -45.72 28.26
CA GLU A 254 4.64 -46.50 29.04
C GLU A 254 4.40 -46.44 30.55
N SER A 255 3.64 -45.39 30.98
CA SER A 255 3.26 -45.19 32.39
C SER A 255 1.97 -45.93 32.80
N ARG A 256 1.28 -46.57 31.88
CA ARG A 256 0.06 -47.42 32.10
C ARG A 256 0.41 -48.87 32.08
#